data_1603da01c992ab0b58da2f30b11c45e5
#
_entry.id   1603da01c992ab0b58da2f30b11c45e5
#
_cell.length_a   1.000
_cell.length_b   1.000
_cell.length_c   1.000
_cell.angle_alpha   90.00
_cell.angle_beta   90.00
_cell.angle_gamma   90.00
#
_symmetry.space_group_name_H-M   'P 1'
#
loop_
_entity.id
_entity.type
_entity.pdbx_description
1 polymer ?
#
loop_
_entity_poly.entity_id
_entity_poly.type
_entity_poly.pdbx_seq_one_letter_code
_entity_poly.pdbx_strand_id
1 'polypeptide(L)'
;MIRDKFRSLLLLSLLLCLMPGIMAANQSFEARFESIVDQLNQGSKEEFIEALDIDAILRRAFDGLDLDPAVRSRFANNVIRGKKNIVSSFVRRTPEGSYTKLLNVRVNGDKATALLRYDLGRIGYGYHQYELVRDDEGNIRIVDWLDYTAGRTYSDMLRQSVVTYDPTESSVRGLVKSYDGSDESYARLAELMQAVRDKDFNSYHRIEPSLDRRLKHSLFMHLLNCDVGKMSRDQNRYNDAYRALENNFGDNPALALMLMNYRLSKGDFDDLGQSLRQLQQAFGVRDAAVLLLMSRAALGARHTDDAAVLADEAISIEPQLESSYWAAINAHVLLQHYSFAVSTARSLEDQFDKSLERELFEKSGRYANFVKSPQYEQWQAEKE
;
A
#
# COMPACT_ATOMS: atom_id res chain seq x y z
N MET A 1 42.41 23.47 -45.84
CA MET A 1 40.94 23.34 -45.91
C MET A 1 40.38 22.00 -45.40
N ILE A 2 41.16 20.95 -45.22
CA ILE A 2 40.70 19.64 -44.68
C ILE A 2 40.88 19.54 -43.15
N ARG A 3 41.83 20.26 -42.57
CA ARG A 3 42.15 20.23 -41.12
C ARG A 3 41.12 20.97 -40.23
N ASP A 4 40.40 21.93 -40.75
CA ASP A 4 39.42 22.71 -39.98
C ASP A 4 38.06 22.00 -39.87
N LYS A 5 37.70 21.14 -40.87
CA LYS A 5 36.48 20.32 -40.80
C LYS A 5 36.56 19.19 -39.78
N PHE A 6 37.76 18.68 -39.48
CA PHE A 6 37.95 17.64 -38.46
C PHE A 6 37.86 18.18 -37.03
N ARG A 7 38.27 19.45 -36.80
CA ARG A 7 38.15 20.10 -35.48
C ARG A 7 36.69 20.45 -35.14
N SER A 8 35.90 20.84 -36.12
CA SER A 8 34.47 21.13 -35.95
C SER A 8 33.64 19.86 -35.67
N LEU A 9 34.00 18.70 -36.26
CA LEU A 9 33.32 17.43 -35.98
C LEU A 9 33.66 16.88 -34.57
N LEU A 10 34.88 17.07 -34.10
CA LEU A 10 35.31 16.63 -32.75
C LEU A 10 34.68 17.49 -31.65
N LEU A 11 34.47 18.80 -31.89
CA LEU A 11 33.76 19.69 -30.94
C LEU A 11 32.23 19.39 -30.88
N LEU A 12 31.64 18.98 -32.02
CA LEU A 12 30.21 18.59 -32.03
C LEU A 12 29.98 17.24 -31.35
N SER A 13 30.91 16.28 -31.45
CA SER A 13 30.81 15.00 -30.75
C SER A 13 31.09 15.12 -29.23
N LEU A 14 31.92 16.09 -28.78
CA LEU A 14 32.12 16.37 -27.35
C LEU A 14 30.92 17.10 -26.72
N LEU A 15 30.16 17.92 -27.47
CA LEU A 15 28.96 18.56 -27.00
C LEU A 15 27.77 17.59 -26.87
N LEU A 16 27.74 16.52 -27.68
CA LEU A 16 26.69 15.49 -27.58
C LEU A 16 26.90 14.51 -26.41
N CYS A 17 28.13 14.37 -25.88
CA CYS A 17 28.44 13.54 -24.71
C CYS A 17 28.18 14.25 -23.37
N LEU A 18 27.91 15.56 -23.36
CA LEU A 18 27.62 16.34 -22.14
C LEU A 18 26.11 16.56 -21.89
N MET A 19 25.24 15.98 -22.73
CA MET A 19 23.78 16.18 -22.62
C MET A 19 22.96 15.16 -21.77
N PRO A 20 23.47 14.08 -21.21
CA PRO A 20 22.60 13.27 -20.32
C PRO A 20 22.23 13.96 -19.03
N GLY A 21 23.04 14.93 -18.51
CA GLY A 21 22.72 15.62 -17.27
C GLY A 21 21.69 16.76 -17.40
N ILE A 22 21.54 17.36 -18.60
CA ILE A 22 20.63 18.51 -18.80
C ILE A 22 19.22 18.05 -19.15
N MET A 23 19.04 16.83 -19.73
CA MET A 23 17.71 16.28 -19.98
C MET A 23 17.00 15.80 -18.71
N ALA A 24 17.73 15.36 -17.69
CA ALA A 24 17.13 14.91 -16.43
C ALA A 24 16.51 16.07 -15.62
N ALA A 25 17.07 17.28 -15.71
CA ALA A 25 16.61 18.44 -14.94
C ALA A 25 15.23 18.98 -15.36
N ASN A 26 14.71 18.61 -16.54
CA ASN A 26 13.41 19.07 -17.06
C ASN A 26 12.30 18.00 -17.06
N GLN A 27 12.58 16.79 -16.55
CA GLN A 27 11.57 15.73 -16.50
C GLN A 27 10.47 16.08 -15.51
N SER A 28 9.18 15.89 -15.87
CA SER A 28 8.08 16.07 -14.94
C SER A 28 8.12 15.03 -13.82
N PHE A 29 7.54 15.33 -12.67
CA PHE A 29 7.40 14.34 -11.57
C PHE A 29 6.72 13.06 -12.05
N GLU A 30 5.69 13.19 -12.87
CA GLU A 30 4.93 12.08 -13.41
C GLU A 30 5.80 11.20 -14.32
N ALA A 31 6.41 11.78 -15.35
CA ALA A 31 7.24 11.02 -16.28
C ALA A 31 8.43 10.32 -15.60
N ARG A 32 9.05 10.96 -14.59
CA ARG A 32 10.13 10.33 -13.82
C ARG A 32 9.61 9.16 -12.99
N PHE A 33 8.46 9.34 -12.35
CA PHE A 33 7.91 8.28 -11.50
C PHE A 33 7.33 7.12 -12.31
N GLU A 34 6.75 7.38 -13.48
CA GLU A 34 6.38 6.36 -14.47
C GLU A 34 7.59 5.52 -14.89
N SER A 35 8.72 6.17 -15.24
CA SER A 35 9.97 5.44 -15.56
C SER A 35 10.41 4.52 -14.43
N ILE A 36 10.36 4.97 -13.17
CA ILE A 36 10.69 4.17 -11.99
C ILE A 36 9.77 2.95 -11.89
N VAL A 37 8.46 3.15 -12.07
CA VAL A 37 7.46 2.08 -11.99
C VAL A 37 7.63 1.07 -13.12
N ASP A 38 7.89 1.52 -14.34
CA ASP A 38 8.15 0.65 -15.48
C ASP A 38 9.38 -0.24 -15.25
N GLN A 39 10.43 0.32 -14.68
CA GLN A 39 11.62 -0.45 -14.33
C GLN A 39 11.34 -1.46 -13.21
N LEU A 40 10.56 -1.09 -12.19
CA LEU A 40 10.13 -2.03 -11.14
C LEU A 40 9.36 -3.21 -11.75
N ASN A 41 8.48 -2.96 -12.72
CA ASN A 41 7.71 -3.99 -13.42
C ASN A 41 8.59 -4.88 -14.30
N GLN A 42 9.73 -4.37 -14.78
CA GLN A 42 10.77 -5.14 -15.49
C GLN A 42 11.73 -5.87 -14.54
N GLY A 43 11.55 -5.74 -13.20
CA GLY A 43 12.39 -6.37 -12.18
C GLY A 43 13.65 -5.57 -11.80
N SER A 44 13.88 -4.38 -12.40
CA SER A 44 14.96 -3.46 -12.02
C SER A 44 14.53 -2.58 -10.84
N LYS A 45 15.44 -2.37 -9.89
CA LYS A 45 15.20 -1.62 -8.66
C LYS A 45 16.09 -0.39 -8.53
N GLU A 46 17.03 -0.27 -9.42
CA GLU A 46 18.15 0.66 -9.32
C GLU A 46 17.65 2.11 -9.27
N GLU A 47 16.79 2.51 -10.21
CA GLU A 47 16.24 3.87 -10.24
C GLU A 47 15.40 4.20 -9.01
N PHE A 48 14.61 3.25 -8.50
CA PHE A 48 13.86 3.46 -7.27
C PHE A 48 14.80 3.64 -6.07
N ILE A 49 15.86 2.80 -5.97
CA ILE A 49 16.86 2.90 -4.92
C ILE A 49 17.60 4.25 -5.00
N GLU A 50 17.96 4.71 -6.18
CA GLU A 50 18.60 6.01 -6.39
C GLU A 50 17.69 7.17 -6.00
N ALA A 51 16.40 7.09 -6.34
CA ALA A 51 15.43 8.13 -6.01
C ALA A 51 15.16 8.25 -4.49
N LEU A 52 15.40 7.20 -3.67
CA LEU A 52 15.20 7.26 -2.23
C LEU A 52 16.22 8.20 -1.54
N ASP A 53 15.74 9.27 -0.94
CA ASP A 53 16.51 10.12 -0.01
C ASP A 53 16.39 9.57 1.42
N ILE A 54 17.24 8.58 1.73
CA ILE A 54 17.24 7.95 3.07
C ILE A 54 17.62 8.96 4.16
N ASP A 55 18.44 9.96 3.86
CA ASP A 55 18.83 10.98 4.84
C ASP A 55 17.64 11.90 5.18
N ALA A 56 16.82 12.26 4.19
CA ALA A 56 15.58 13.01 4.45
C ALA A 56 14.61 12.21 5.31
N ILE A 57 14.42 10.91 4.99
CA ILE A 57 13.56 10.01 5.77
C ILE A 57 14.08 9.89 7.21
N LEU A 58 15.38 9.70 7.40
CA LEU A 58 16.00 9.62 8.73
C LEU A 58 15.90 10.94 9.50
N ARG A 59 16.08 12.09 8.83
CA ARG A 59 15.86 13.40 9.47
C ARG A 59 14.44 13.51 10.04
N ARG A 60 13.43 13.08 9.28
CA ARG A 60 12.03 13.06 9.74
C ARG A 60 11.81 12.07 10.89
N ALA A 61 12.36 10.87 10.77
CA ALA A 61 12.25 9.84 11.80
C ALA A 61 12.87 10.31 13.13
N PHE A 62 14.00 11.01 13.10
CA PHE A 62 14.71 11.48 14.28
C PHE A 62 14.28 12.88 14.76
N ASP A 63 13.44 13.59 14.01
CA ASP A 63 13.02 14.94 14.35
C ASP A 63 12.34 14.97 15.73
N GLY A 64 12.92 15.77 16.65
CA GLY A 64 12.46 15.90 18.05
C GLY A 64 12.72 14.68 18.94
N LEU A 65 13.46 13.65 18.47
CA LEU A 65 13.94 12.58 19.34
C LEU A 65 15.26 12.99 19.99
N ASP A 66 15.31 12.87 21.30
CA ASP A 66 16.55 12.95 22.08
C ASP A 66 17.12 11.53 22.24
N LEU A 67 18.07 11.19 21.39
CA LEU A 67 18.70 9.88 21.30
C LEU A 67 20.19 9.99 21.61
N ASP A 68 20.74 8.97 22.28
CA ASP A 68 22.18 8.82 22.36
C ASP A 68 22.82 8.87 20.96
N PRO A 69 23.88 9.69 20.73
CA PRO A 69 24.50 9.83 19.41
C PRO A 69 24.98 8.49 18.81
N ALA A 70 25.45 7.56 19.63
CA ALA A 70 25.90 6.24 19.16
C ALA A 70 24.70 5.37 18.74
N VAL A 71 23.58 5.43 19.45
CA VAL A 71 22.32 4.76 19.08
C VAL A 71 21.81 5.33 17.75
N ARG A 72 21.73 6.65 17.64
CA ARG A 72 21.31 7.35 16.42
C ARG A 72 22.15 6.96 15.22
N SER A 73 23.48 7.01 15.35
CA SER A 73 24.42 6.68 14.28
C SER A 73 24.33 5.20 13.89
N ARG A 74 24.25 4.28 14.85
CA ARG A 74 24.11 2.84 14.58
C ARG A 74 22.82 2.53 13.85
N PHE A 75 21.71 3.11 14.29
CA PHE A 75 20.41 2.91 13.65
C PHE A 75 20.40 3.45 12.22
N ALA A 76 20.86 4.69 12.02
CA ALA A 76 20.98 5.29 10.70
C ALA A 76 21.80 4.44 9.73
N ASN A 77 22.99 3.98 10.17
CA ASN A 77 23.85 3.11 9.36
C ASN A 77 23.17 1.80 8.98
N ASN A 78 22.35 1.23 9.86
CA ASN A 78 21.60 0.00 9.56
C ASN A 78 20.52 0.25 8.50
N VAL A 79 19.80 1.37 8.58
CA VAL A 79 18.78 1.75 7.58
C VAL A 79 19.45 2.02 6.22
N ILE A 80 20.55 2.78 6.19
CA ILE A 80 21.30 3.07 4.96
C ILE A 80 21.78 1.78 4.30
N ARG A 81 22.40 0.86 5.06
CA ARG A 81 22.82 -0.46 4.55
C ARG A 81 21.63 -1.30 4.06
N GLY A 82 20.50 -1.18 4.73
CA GLY A 82 19.25 -1.88 4.39
C GLY A 82 18.49 -1.29 3.22
N LYS A 83 18.90 -0.17 2.63
CA LYS A 83 18.19 0.54 1.55
C LYS A 83 17.72 -0.40 0.43
N LYS A 84 18.59 -1.29 -0.05
CA LYS A 84 18.25 -2.28 -1.09
C LYS A 84 17.16 -3.26 -0.64
N ASN A 85 17.09 -3.60 0.64
CA ASN A 85 16.12 -4.54 1.18
C ASN A 85 14.72 -3.91 1.27
N ILE A 86 14.62 -2.60 1.48
CA ILE A 86 13.35 -1.86 1.49
C ILE A 86 12.64 -2.09 0.16
N VAL A 87 13.31 -1.77 -0.95
CA VAL A 87 12.74 -1.95 -2.30
C VAL A 87 12.51 -3.43 -2.62
N SER A 88 13.45 -4.30 -2.24
CA SER A 88 13.31 -5.75 -2.44
C SER A 88 12.09 -6.34 -1.74
N SER A 89 11.62 -5.75 -0.63
CA SER A 89 10.44 -6.23 0.07
C SER A 89 9.16 -5.99 -0.73
N PHE A 90 9.09 -4.93 -1.53
CA PHE A 90 7.96 -4.64 -2.42
C PHE A 90 7.95 -5.57 -3.62
N VAL A 91 9.09 -5.68 -4.33
CA VAL A 91 9.22 -6.50 -5.56
C VAL A 91 9.05 -7.99 -5.28
N ARG A 92 9.56 -8.51 -4.15
CA ARG A 92 9.42 -9.94 -3.80
C ARG A 92 7.99 -10.36 -3.49
N ARG A 93 7.12 -9.43 -3.15
CA ARG A 93 5.71 -9.71 -2.82
C ARG A 93 4.82 -9.69 -4.05
N THR A 94 5.34 -9.25 -5.19
CA THR A 94 4.59 -9.20 -6.43
C THR A 94 4.60 -10.59 -7.07
N PRO A 95 3.46 -11.29 -7.16
CA PRO A 95 3.36 -12.59 -7.82
C PRO A 95 3.71 -12.48 -9.30
N GLU A 96 4.06 -13.61 -9.91
CA GLU A 96 4.25 -13.69 -11.36
C GLU A 96 2.97 -13.23 -12.07
N GLY A 97 3.11 -12.35 -13.05
CA GLY A 97 1.99 -11.76 -13.79
C GLY A 97 1.32 -10.55 -13.12
N SER A 98 1.73 -10.20 -11.89
CA SER A 98 1.28 -9.00 -11.20
C SER A 98 2.16 -7.81 -11.55
N TYR A 99 1.66 -6.60 -11.32
CA TYR A 99 2.40 -5.37 -11.62
C TYR A 99 2.13 -4.28 -10.59
N THR A 100 3.09 -3.36 -10.51
CA THR A 100 2.96 -2.10 -9.79
C THR A 100 2.35 -1.06 -10.73
N LYS A 101 1.40 -0.27 -10.27
CA LYS A 101 0.72 0.76 -11.08
C LYS A 101 0.85 2.13 -10.44
N LEU A 102 1.32 3.11 -11.21
CA LEU A 102 1.18 4.52 -10.87
C LEU A 102 -0.27 4.95 -11.12
N LEU A 103 -0.95 5.42 -10.09
CA LEU A 103 -2.37 5.80 -10.17
C LEU A 103 -2.54 7.30 -10.35
N ASN A 104 -1.72 8.10 -9.67
CA ASN A 104 -1.88 9.54 -9.65
C ASN A 104 -0.57 10.22 -9.22
N VAL A 105 -0.27 11.37 -9.81
CA VAL A 105 0.78 12.31 -9.37
C VAL A 105 0.15 13.68 -9.20
N ARG A 106 0.23 14.24 -7.99
CA ARG A 106 -0.26 15.59 -7.67
C ARG A 106 0.92 16.48 -7.40
N VAL A 107 1.09 17.49 -8.24
CA VAL A 107 2.21 18.43 -8.17
C VAL A 107 1.77 19.69 -7.44
N ASN A 108 2.64 20.19 -6.53
CA ASN A 108 2.47 21.44 -5.83
C ASN A 108 3.83 22.16 -5.73
N GLY A 109 4.14 23.01 -6.71
CA GLY A 109 5.44 23.67 -6.84
C GLY A 109 6.58 22.64 -7.02
N ASP A 110 7.59 22.72 -6.17
CA ASP A 110 8.77 21.82 -6.16
C ASP A 110 8.53 20.50 -5.40
N LYS A 111 7.29 20.23 -5.04
CA LYS A 111 6.88 18.99 -4.36
C LYS A 111 5.79 18.30 -5.15
N ALA A 112 5.72 16.98 -4.98
CA ALA A 112 4.60 16.21 -5.50
C ALA A 112 4.27 15.03 -4.56
N THR A 113 3.09 14.46 -4.76
CA THR A 113 2.76 13.14 -4.20
C THR A 113 2.46 12.19 -5.33
N ALA A 114 2.97 10.95 -5.25
CA ALA A 114 2.70 9.89 -6.21
C ALA A 114 2.03 8.72 -5.50
N LEU A 115 0.88 8.29 -6.00
CA LEU A 115 0.14 7.15 -5.46
C LEU A 115 0.43 5.91 -6.31
N LEU A 116 1.00 4.88 -5.67
CA LEU A 116 1.28 3.59 -6.28
C LEU A 116 0.41 2.51 -5.67
N ARG A 117 -0.06 1.61 -6.53
CA ARG A 117 -0.67 0.33 -6.14
C ARG A 117 0.30 -0.81 -6.40
N TYR A 118 0.38 -1.73 -5.44
CA TYR A 118 1.12 -2.98 -5.54
C TYR A 118 0.16 -4.16 -5.47
N ASP A 119 0.37 -5.15 -6.31
CA ASP A 119 -0.31 -6.44 -6.17
C ASP A 119 0.43 -7.29 -5.10
N LEU A 120 -0.28 -7.70 -4.08
CA LEU A 120 0.21 -8.54 -2.98
C LEU A 120 -0.27 -10.00 -3.12
N GLY A 121 -0.74 -10.39 -4.29
CA GLY A 121 -1.26 -11.71 -4.59
C GLY A 121 -2.52 -12.03 -3.79
N ARG A 122 -2.50 -13.16 -3.08
CA ARG A 122 -3.68 -13.61 -2.27
C ARG A 122 -4.03 -12.67 -1.13
N ILE A 123 -3.12 -11.79 -0.71
CA ILE A 123 -3.34 -10.79 0.36
C ILE A 123 -4.19 -9.62 -0.18
N GLY A 124 -4.18 -9.40 -1.50
CA GLY A 124 -4.89 -8.31 -2.17
C GLY A 124 -3.95 -7.22 -2.67
N TYR A 125 -4.30 -5.96 -2.46
CA TYR A 125 -3.55 -4.82 -2.95
C TYR A 125 -3.01 -3.97 -1.80
N GLY A 126 -1.77 -3.48 -1.96
CA GLY A 126 -1.17 -2.46 -1.11
C GLY A 126 -1.07 -1.14 -1.84
N TYR A 127 -1.06 -0.04 -1.10
CA TYR A 127 -0.93 1.30 -1.66
C TYR A 127 0.08 2.09 -0.87
N HIS A 128 0.98 2.76 -1.59
CA HIS A 128 1.91 3.73 -1.02
C HIS A 128 1.68 5.09 -1.67
N GLN A 129 1.56 6.12 -0.85
CA GLN A 129 1.59 7.51 -1.32
C GLN A 129 2.94 8.12 -1.00
N TYR A 130 3.77 8.24 -2.03
CA TYR A 130 5.13 8.79 -1.93
C TYR A 130 5.11 10.30 -1.89
N GLU A 131 5.94 10.89 -1.04
CA GLU A 131 6.26 12.30 -1.05
C GLU A 131 7.54 12.54 -1.86
N LEU A 132 7.45 13.41 -2.85
CA LEU A 132 8.50 13.71 -3.82
C LEU A 132 8.93 15.16 -3.70
N VAL A 133 10.22 15.40 -3.84
CA VAL A 133 10.82 16.75 -3.92
C VAL A 133 11.85 16.79 -5.04
N ARG A 134 12.18 18.00 -5.53
CA ARG A 134 13.38 18.22 -6.35
C ARG A 134 14.55 18.55 -5.43
N ASP A 135 15.70 17.90 -5.67
CA ASP A 135 16.96 18.31 -5.06
C ASP A 135 17.55 19.52 -5.78
N ASP A 136 18.66 20.05 -5.27
CA ASP A 136 19.35 21.23 -5.82
C ASP A 136 19.87 21.00 -7.27
N GLU A 137 20.01 19.75 -7.68
CA GLU A 137 20.42 19.35 -9.04
C GLU A 137 19.21 19.15 -9.96
N GLY A 138 17.97 19.31 -9.44
CA GLY A 138 16.71 19.12 -10.15
C GLY A 138 16.25 17.67 -10.25
N ASN A 139 16.95 16.73 -9.59
CA ASN A 139 16.53 15.33 -9.57
C ASN A 139 15.35 15.14 -8.62
N ILE A 140 14.47 14.20 -8.97
CA ILE A 140 13.34 13.85 -8.12
C ILE A 140 13.76 12.84 -7.07
N ARG A 141 13.48 13.19 -5.80
CA ARG A 141 13.79 12.37 -4.61
C ARG A 141 12.53 11.97 -3.88
N ILE A 142 12.50 10.73 -3.40
CA ILE A 142 11.47 10.21 -2.51
C ILE A 142 11.92 10.49 -1.07
N VAL A 143 11.20 11.36 -0.36
CA VAL A 143 11.57 11.82 0.97
C VAL A 143 10.74 11.21 2.10
N ASP A 144 9.65 10.53 1.77
CA ASP A 144 8.83 9.67 2.66
C ASP A 144 7.73 8.98 1.87
N TRP A 145 6.95 8.10 2.52
CA TRP A 145 5.70 7.59 1.99
C TRP A 145 4.74 7.13 3.08
N LEU A 146 3.45 7.30 2.85
CA LEU A 146 2.39 6.69 3.64
C LEU A 146 2.13 5.28 3.11
N ASP A 147 2.21 4.27 3.99
CA ASP A 147 1.78 2.89 3.72
C ASP A 147 0.35 2.70 4.23
N TYR A 148 -0.61 2.55 3.32
CA TYR A 148 -2.01 2.36 3.67
C TYR A 148 -2.31 1.00 4.31
N THR A 149 -1.40 0.02 4.19
CA THR A 149 -1.55 -1.27 4.90
C THR A 149 -1.09 -1.19 6.35
N ALA A 150 -0.20 -0.23 6.66
CA ALA A 150 0.28 0.05 8.01
C ALA A 150 -0.43 1.26 8.65
N GLY A 151 -1.12 2.09 7.86
CA GLY A 151 -1.83 3.29 8.32
C GLY A 151 -0.93 4.41 8.82
N ARG A 152 0.36 4.43 8.41
CA ARG A 152 1.37 5.40 8.87
C ARG A 152 2.50 5.58 7.87
N THR A 153 3.27 6.66 8.04
CA THR A 153 4.42 6.92 7.18
C THR A 153 5.60 6.00 7.49
N TYR A 154 6.50 5.85 6.52
CA TYR A 154 7.71 5.07 6.73
C TYR A 154 8.64 5.71 7.77
N SER A 155 8.75 7.03 7.79
CA SER A 155 9.48 7.76 8.82
C SER A 155 8.90 7.54 10.22
N ASP A 156 7.55 7.45 10.39
CA ASP A 156 6.92 7.12 11.68
C ASP A 156 7.21 5.68 12.10
N MET A 157 7.25 4.74 11.15
CA MET A 157 7.65 3.35 11.44
C MET A 157 9.11 3.28 11.92
N LEU A 158 10.01 4.03 11.28
CA LEU A 158 11.42 4.11 11.72
C LEU A 158 11.55 4.80 13.08
N ARG A 159 10.79 5.87 13.32
CA ARG A 159 10.72 6.58 14.62
C ARG A 159 10.32 5.63 15.74
N GLN A 160 9.23 4.90 15.56
CA GLN A 160 8.80 3.89 16.52
C GLN A 160 9.87 2.81 16.72
N SER A 161 10.50 2.34 15.64
CA SER A 161 11.53 1.30 15.70
C SER A 161 12.76 1.72 16.47
N VAL A 162 13.27 2.95 16.28
CA VAL A 162 14.44 3.43 17.01
C VAL A 162 14.14 3.66 18.49
N VAL A 163 12.96 4.17 18.83
CA VAL A 163 12.52 4.33 20.23
C VAL A 163 12.29 2.97 20.90
N THR A 164 11.76 1.98 20.15
CA THR A 164 11.65 0.60 20.67
C THR A 164 13.03 -0.01 20.90
N TYR A 165 14.03 0.32 20.07
CA TYR A 165 15.40 -0.16 20.25
C TYR A 165 16.08 0.43 21.50
N ASP A 166 15.84 1.72 21.82
CA ASP A 166 16.39 2.44 22.98
C ASP A 166 15.31 3.28 23.68
N PRO A 167 14.41 2.65 24.46
CA PRO A 167 13.24 3.27 25.06
C PRO A 167 13.60 4.03 26.34
N THR A 168 14.17 5.21 26.20
CA THR A 168 14.40 6.15 27.30
C THR A 168 13.25 7.12 27.44
N GLU A 169 13.10 7.79 28.60
CA GLU A 169 12.07 8.84 28.79
C GLU A 169 12.22 9.97 27.76
N SER A 170 13.45 10.37 27.45
CA SER A 170 13.70 11.41 26.45
C SER A 170 13.29 10.97 25.04
N SER A 171 13.58 9.73 24.65
CA SER A 171 13.22 9.22 23.33
C SER A 171 11.71 9.06 23.17
N VAL A 172 10.98 8.59 24.19
CA VAL A 172 9.52 8.44 24.12
C VAL A 172 8.79 9.79 24.12
N ARG A 173 9.35 10.86 24.73
CA ARG A 173 8.78 12.23 24.60
C ARG A 173 8.75 12.67 23.15
N GLY A 174 9.84 12.46 22.41
CA GLY A 174 9.91 12.77 20.99
C GLY A 174 9.01 11.88 20.12
N LEU A 175 8.72 10.65 20.55
CA LEU A 175 7.81 9.73 19.84
C LEU A 175 6.37 10.26 19.84
N VAL A 176 5.92 10.85 20.94
CA VAL A 176 4.54 11.34 21.13
C VAL A 176 4.50 12.87 21.25
N LYS A 177 5.06 13.58 20.28
CA LYS A 177 5.25 15.05 20.29
C LYS A 177 4.01 15.87 20.64
N SER A 178 2.82 15.41 20.24
CA SER A 178 1.54 16.11 20.52
C SER A 178 0.98 15.85 21.93
N TYR A 179 1.64 14.99 22.70
CA TYR A 179 1.24 14.65 24.04
C TYR A 179 2.07 15.45 25.05
N ASP A 180 1.40 16.26 25.86
CA ASP A 180 1.97 17.00 26.98
C ASP A 180 1.54 16.32 28.29
N GLY A 181 2.35 15.37 28.74
CA GLY A 181 2.12 14.56 29.93
C GLY A 181 3.10 14.83 31.04
N SER A 182 2.87 14.21 32.21
CA SER A 182 3.81 14.24 33.33
C SER A 182 5.03 13.35 33.08
N ASP A 183 6.12 13.59 33.80
CA ASP A 183 7.31 12.76 33.79
C ASP A 183 6.99 11.29 34.10
N GLU A 184 6.08 11.04 35.04
CA GLU A 184 5.62 9.70 35.35
C GLU A 184 4.95 9.02 34.12
N SER A 185 4.17 9.77 33.34
CA SER A 185 3.54 9.23 32.11
C SER A 185 4.57 8.84 31.07
N TYR A 186 5.65 9.61 30.93
CA TYR A 186 6.72 9.27 30.00
C TYR A 186 7.58 8.11 30.50
N ALA A 187 7.85 8.01 31.80
CA ALA A 187 8.50 6.86 32.41
C ALA A 187 7.71 5.57 32.16
N ARG A 188 6.39 5.62 32.36
CA ARG A 188 5.49 4.49 32.07
C ARG A 188 5.49 4.11 30.58
N LEU A 189 5.52 5.09 29.68
CA LEU A 189 5.62 4.83 28.24
C LEU A 189 6.95 4.19 27.90
N ALA A 190 8.06 4.62 28.51
CA ALA A 190 9.36 4.01 28.32
C ALA A 190 9.38 2.55 28.81
N GLU A 191 8.81 2.25 29.99
CA GLU A 191 8.65 0.88 30.47
C GLU A 191 7.80 0.03 29.49
N LEU A 192 6.74 0.60 28.92
CA LEU A 192 5.89 -0.08 27.93
C LEU A 192 6.68 -0.42 26.66
N MET A 193 7.43 0.56 26.12
CA MET A 193 8.26 0.35 24.93
C MET A 193 9.39 -0.66 25.19
N GLN A 194 9.92 -0.69 26.42
CA GLN A 194 10.85 -1.72 26.87
C GLN A 194 10.22 -3.13 26.80
N ALA A 195 8.99 -3.27 27.30
CA ALA A 195 8.27 -4.54 27.23
C ALA A 195 8.01 -4.98 25.76
N VAL A 196 7.72 -4.03 24.84
CA VAL A 196 7.61 -4.31 23.40
C VAL A 196 8.94 -4.82 22.84
N ARG A 197 10.06 -4.16 23.16
CA ARG A 197 11.41 -4.55 22.73
C ARG A 197 11.73 -5.99 23.17
N ASP A 198 11.45 -6.30 24.42
CA ASP A 198 11.78 -7.57 25.04
C ASP A 198 10.74 -8.67 24.71
N LYS A 199 9.67 -8.32 23.97
CA LYS A 199 8.51 -9.16 23.65
C LYS A 199 7.82 -9.71 24.92
N ASP A 200 7.93 -8.98 26.03
CA ASP A 200 7.23 -9.29 27.26
C ASP A 200 5.80 -8.72 27.22
N PHE A 201 4.93 -9.43 26.50
CA PHE A 201 3.54 -9.00 26.35
C PHE A 201 2.75 -9.06 27.65
N ASN A 202 3.17 -9.82 28.65
CA ASN A 202 2.52 -9.82 29.97
C ASN A 202 2.80 -8.51 30.70
N SER A 203 4.03 -8.03 30.72
CA SER A 203 4.38 -6.72 31.27
C SER A 203 3.72 -5.59 30.46
N TYR A 204 3.70 -5.68 29.14
CA TYR A 204 3.00 -4.71 28.28
C TYR A 204 1.54 -4.52 28.74
N HIS A 205 0.78 -5.60 28.90
CA HIS A 205 -0.64 -5.54 29.25
C HIS A 205 -0.89 -5.17 30.72
N ARG A 206 0.09 -5.29 31.58
CA ARG A 206 0.02 -4.78 32.97
C ARG A 206 0.27 -3.28 33.03
N ILE A 207 1.15 -2.75 32.17
CA ILE A 207 1.56 -1.34 32.13
C ILE A 207 0.54 -0.49 31.35
N GLU A 208 0.09 -0.97 30.18
CA GLU A 208 -0.79 -0.21 29.26
C GLU A 208 -2.01 0.43 29.95
N PRO A 209 -2.77 -0.24 30.83
CA PRO A 209 -3.91 0.36 31.50
C PRO A 209 -3.54 1.53 32.43
N SER A 210 -2.30 1.60 32.94
CA SER A 210 -1.80 2.65 33.83
C SER A 210 -1.38 3.93 33.11
N LEU A 211 -1.30 3.91 31.77
CA LEU A 211 -0.97 5.09 30.98
C LEU A 211 -2.04 6.17 31.09
N ASP A 212 -1.63 7.42 30.92
CA ASP A 212 -2.55 8.57 30.85
C ASP A 212 -3.65 8.35 29.81
N ARG A 213 -4.88 8.81 30.09
CA ARG A 213 -6.04 8.61 29.23
C ARG A 213 -5.84 9.20 27.82
N ARG A 214 -5.25 10.42 27.72
CA ARG A 214 -5.03 11.07 26.41
C ARG A 214 -4.05 10.25 25.56
N LEU A 215 -3.00 9.71 26.19
CA LEU A 215 -2.04 8.86 25.50
C LEU A 215 -2.69 7.56 25.03
N LYS A 216 -3.47 6.88 25.87
CA LYS A 216 -4.19 5.64 25.49
C LYS A 216 -5.13 5.83 24.31
N HIS A 217 -5.78 6.99 24.20
CA HIS A 217 -6.68 7.30 23.08
C HIS A 217 -5.97 7.90 21.85
N SER A 218 -4.66 8.03 21.86
CA SER A 218 -3.91 8.50 20.69
C SER A 218 -3.87 7.45 19.59
N LEU A 219 -3.82 7.90 18.33
CA LEU A 219 -3.65 7.00 17.18
C LEU A 219 -2.38 6.14 17.31
N PHE A 220 -1.29 6.73 17.83
CA PHE A 220 -0.04 6.02 18.09
C PHE A 220 -0.27 4.77 18.98
N MET A 221 -0.96 4.93 20.11
CA MET A 221 -1.20 3.80 21.03
C MET A 221 -2.13 2.76 20.42
N HIS A 222 -3.15 3.15 19.66
CA HIS A 222 -4.00 2.18 18.96
C HIS A 222 -3.22 1.38 17.92
N LEU A 223 -2.35 2.02 17.14
CA LEU A 223 -1.48 1.33 16.19
C LEU A 223 -0.48 0.40 16.89
N LEU A 224 0.13 0.86 17.99
CA LEU A 224 1.03 0.04 18.80
C LEU A 224 0.31 -1.20 19.38
N ASN A 225 -0.91 -1.03 19.89
CA ASN A 225 -1.73 -2.15 20.39
C ASN A 225 -2.03 -3.17 19.26
N CYS A 226 -2.31 -2.71 18.05
CA CYS A 226 -2.50 -3.59 16.90
C CYS A 226 -1.21 -4.35 16.54
N ASP A 227 -0.04 -3.70 16.59
CA ASP A 227 1.24 -4.34 16.34
C ASP A 227 1.55 -5.40 17.41
N VAL A 228 1.32 -5.07 18.69
CA VAL A 228 1.48 -6.01 19.81
C VAL A 228 0.51 -7.19 19.69
N GLY A 229 -0.75 -6.94 19.33
CA GLY A 229 -1.73 -7.98 19.07
C GLY A 229 -1.27 -8.97 17.99
N LYS A 230 -0.71 -8.47 16.88
CA LYS A 230 -0.10 -9.31 15.82
C LYS A 230 1.10 -10.10 16.32
N MET A 231 2.00 -9.46 17.07
CA MET A 231 3.25 -10.09 17.56
C MET A 231 3.01 -11.14 18.62
N SER A 232 2.04 -10.94 19.50
CA SER A 232 1.69 -11.86 20.59
C SER A 232 1.03 -13.15 20.12
N ARG A 233 0.50 -13.18 18.89
CA ARG A 233 -0.30 -14.27 18.31
C ARG A 233 -1.55 -14.62 19.14
N ASP A 234 -2.01 -13.68 19.98
CA ASP A 234 -3.23 -13.80 20.78
C ASP A 234 -4.39 -13.21 19.98
N GLN A 235 -5.27 -14.09 19.47
CA GLN A 235 -6.38 -13.67 18.61
C GLN A 235 -7.38 -12.75 19.34
N ASN A 236 -7.58 -12.93 20.63
CA ASN A 236 -8.49 -12.07 21.40
C ASN A 236 -7.92 -10.65 21.50
N ARG A 237 -6.65 -10.52 21.84
CA ARG A 237 -5.95 -9.23 21.91
C ARG A 237 -5.86 -8.54 20.57
N TYR A 238 -5.59 -9.31 19.52
CA TYR A 238 -5.67 -8.80 18.14
C TYR A 238 -7.04 -8.19 17.87
N ASN A 239 -8.11 -8.93 18.14
CA ASN A 239 -9.48 -8.47 17.87
C ASN A 239 -9.85 -7.24 18.73
N ASP A 240 -9.44 -7.20 20.02
CA ASP A 240 -9.71 -6.07 20.91
C ASP A 240 -8.98 -4.80 20.47
N ALA A 241 -7.71 -4.92 20.05
CA ALA A 241 -6.92 -3.80 19.55
C ALA A 241 -7.53 -3.21 18.25
N TYR A 242 -7.92 -4.08 17.30
CA TYR A 242 -8.53 -3.66 16.05
C TYR A 242 -9.93 -3.07 16.25
N ARG A 243 -10.72 -3.61 17.20
CA ARG A 243 -12.01 -3.02 17.58
C ARG A 243 -11.83 -1.63 18.16
N ALA A 244 -10.84 -1.45 19.05
CA ALA A 244 -10.54 -0.14 19.63
C ALA A 244 -10.07 0.87 18.59
N LEU A 245 -9.20 0.44 17.65
CA LEU A 245 -8.77 1.28 16.51
C LEU A 245 -9.96 1.69 15.64
N GLU A 246 -10.82 0.75 15.29
CA GLU A 246 -12.02 1.01 14.48
C GLU A 246 -12.97 1.98 15.15
N ASN A 247 -13.30 1.77 16.44
CA ASN A 247 -14.22 2.64 17.18
C ASN A 247 -13.73 4.09 17.30
N ASN A 248 -12.43 4.33 17.31
CA ASN A 248 -11.86 5.66 17.49
C ASN A 248 -11.41 6.32 16.19
N PHE A 249 -11.05 5.54 15.17
CA PHE A 249 -10.41 6.03 13.95
C PHE A 249 -10.92 5.32 12.67
N GLY A 250 -12.03 4.60 12.74
CA GLY A 250 -12.57 3.80 11.63
C GLY A 250 -12.90 4.62 10.37
N ASP A 251 -13.18 5.90 10.51
CA ASP A 251 -13.45 6.83 9.41
C ASP A 251 -12.17 7.41 8.76
N ASN A 252 -10.98 7.11 9.30
CA ASN A 252 -9.74 7.57 8.71
C ASN A 252 -9.40 6.74 7.45
N PRO A 253 -9.42 7.33 6.24
CA PRO A 253 -9.17 6.59 5.01
C PRO A 253 -7.78 5.95 4.95
N ALA A 254 -6.78 6.49 5.66
CA ALA A 254 -5.45 5.90 5.74
C ALA A 254 -5.44 4.53 6.44
N LEU A 255 -6.47 4.21 7.23
CA LEU A 255 -6.60 2.94 7.96
C LEU A 255 -7.52 1.94 7.27
N ALA A 256 -8.18 2.31 6.17
CA ALA A 256 -9.18 1.47 5.51
C ALA A 256 -8.65 0.06 5.17
N LEU A 257 -7.45 -0.03 4.60
CA LEU A 257 -6.83 -1.32 4.24
C LEU A 257 -6.31 -2.07 5.47
N MET A 258 -5.82 -1.37 6.48
CA MET A 258 -5.40 -1.98 7.74
C MET A 258 -6.58 -2.65 8.46
N LEU A 259 -7.76 -2.01 8.47
CA LEU A 259 -8.98 -2.51 9.09
C LEU A 259 -9.73 -3.53 8.23
N MET A 260 -9.41 -3.66 6.94
CA MET A 260 -10.14 -4.50 5.98
C MET A 260 -10.31 -5.95 6.46
N ASN A 261 -9.22 -6.61 6.83
CA ASN A 261 -9.26 -8.01 7.28
C ASN A 261 -10.07 -8.20 8.56
N TYR A 262 -10.00 -7.23 9.47
CA TYR A 262 -10.78 -7.24 10.69
C TYR A 262 -12.28 -7.15 10.38
N ARG A 263 -12.70 -6.18 9.55
CA ARG A 263 -14.10 -6.02 9.10
C ARG A 263 -14.62 -7.26 8.36
N LEU A 264 -13.82 -7.82 7.44
CA LEU A 264 -14.15 -9.07 6.76
C LEU A 264 -14.40 -10.23 7.74
N SER A 265 -13.56 -10.38 8.77
CA SER A 265 -13.70 -11.43 9.78
C SER A 265 -14.96 -11.29 10.63
N LYS A 266 -15.48 -10.07 10.76
CA LYS A 266 -16.71 -9.76 11.48
C LYS A 266 -17.96 -9.83 10.63
N GLY A 267 -17.82 -9.84 9.30
CA GLY A 267 -18.94 -9.73 8.38
C GLY A 267 -19.50 -8.31 8.27
N ASP A 268 -18.73 -7.28 8.67
CA ASP A 268 -19.12 -5.86 8.63
C ASP A 268 -18.89 -5.29 7.22
N PHE A 269 -19.60 -5.86 6.24
CA PHE A 269 -19.39 -5.59 4.80
C PHE A 269 -19.83 -4.19 4.38
N ASP A 270 -20.87 -3.64 5.00
CA ASP A 270 -21.36 -2.28 4.70
C ASP A 270 -20.33 -1.22 5.15
N ASP A 271 -19.81 -1.36 6.37
CA ASP A 271 -18.77 -0.49 6.91
C ASP A 271 -17.48 -0.60 6.09
N LEU A 272 -17.13 -1.82 5.63
CA LEU A 272 -16.02 -2.02 4.72
C LEU A 272 -16.25 -1.28 3.39
N GLY A 273 -17.43 -1.43 2.79
CA GLY A 273 -17.79 -0.73 1.56
C GLY A 273 -17.72 0.79 1.70
N GLN A 274 -18.18 1.36 2.82
CA GLN A 274 -18.10 2.78 3.12
C GLN A 274 -16.66 3.25 3.25
N SER A 275 -15.85 2.53 3.99
CA SER A 275 -14.43 2.84 4.20
C SER A 275 -13.63 2.81 2.89
N LEU A 276 -13.92 1.85 2.00
CA LEU A 276 -13.29 1.79 0.68
C LEU A 276 -13.74 2.95 -0.23
N ARG A 277 -14.99 3.43 -0.11
CA ARG A 277 -15.44 4.66 -0.81
C ARG A 277 -14.66 5.89 -0.31
N GLN A 278 -14.45 6.02 1.01
CA GLN A 278 -13.66 7.11 1.57
C GLN A 278 -12.19 7.04 1.12
N LEU A 279 -11.61 5.83 1.06
CA LEU A 279 -10.27 5.60 0.51
C LEU A 279 -10.18 6.03 -0.95
N GLN A 280 -11.15 5.64 -1.78
CA GLN A 280 -11.23 6.04 -3.19
C GLN A 280 -11.30 7.56 -3.36
N GLN A 281 -12.06 8.24 -2.49
CA GLN A 281 -12.15 9.71 -2.48
C GLN A 281 -10.81 10.35 -2.07
N ALA A 282 -10.12 9.81 -1.06
CA ALA A 282 -8.82 10.29 -0.61
C ALA A 282 -7.75 10.13 -1.71
N PHE A 283 -7.81 9.07 -2.49
CA PHE A 283 -6.94 8.86 -3.65
C PHE A 283 -7.18 9.93 -4.73
N GLY A 284 -8.42 10.42 -4.88
CA GLY A 284 -8.80 11.40 -5.91
C GLY A 284 -8.67 10.89 -7.33
N VAL A 285 -8.62 9.57 -7.49
CA VAL A 285 -8.62 8.83 -8.76
C VAL A 285 -9.40 7.55 -8.56
N ARG A 286 -10.15 7.13 -9.58
CA ARG A 286 -10.83 5.83 -9.54
C ARG A 286 -9.85 4.73 -9.86
N ASP A 287 -9.74 3.77 -8.95
CA ASP A 287 -8.84 2.62 -9.11
C ASP A 287 -9.65 1.32 -9.18
N ALA A 288 -9.37 0.51 -10.20
CA ALA A 288 -10.07 -0.75 -10.46
C ALA A 288 -9.96 -1.74 -9.30
N ALA A 289 -8.81 -1.80 -8.62
CA ALA A 289 -8.65 -2.72 -7.50
C ALA A 289 -9.46 -2.30 -6.27
N VAL A 290 -9.62 -0.99 -6.00
CA VAL A 290 -10.55 -0.53 -4.94
C VAL A 290 -11.99 -0.84 -5.31
N LEU A 291 -12.39 -0.63 -6.58
CA LEU A 291 -13.74 -1.01 -7.05
C LEU A 291 -13.98 -2.52 -6.92
N LEU A 292 -13.00 -3.35 -7.24
CA LEU A 292 -13.05 -4.79 -7.03
C LEU A 292 -13.24 -5.14 -5.54
N LEU A 293 -12.53 -4.48 -4.62
CA LEU A 293 -12.72 -4.69 -3.19
C LEU A 293 -14.11 -4.24 -2.73
N MET A 294 -14.61 -3.11 -3.26
CA MET A 294 -15.99 -2.64 -3.00
C MET A 294 -17.03 -3.62 -3.55
N SER A 295 -16.83 -4.17 -4.74
CA SER A 295 -17.70 -5.21 -5.31
C SER A 295 -17.77 -6.44 -4.40
N ARG A 296 -16.62 -6.89 -3.88
CA ARG A 296 -16.57 -8.03 -2.94
C ARG A 296 -17.29 -7.72 -1.62
N ALA A 297 -17.13 -6.49 -1.10
CA ALA A 297 -17.86 -6.04 0.08
C ALA A 297 -19.36 -6.02 -0.17
N ALA A 298 -19.81 -5.47 -1.30
CA ALA A 298 -21.22 -5.45 -1.70
C ALA A 298 -21.82 -6.87 -1.83
N LEU A 299 -21.06 -7.81 -2.41
CA LEU A 299 -21.50 -9.23 -2.44
C LEU A 299 -21.66 -9.80 -1.01
N GLY A 300 -20.74 -9.48 -0.10
CA GLY A 300 -20.83 -9.90 1.30
C GLY A 300 -22.04 -9.30 2.00
N ALA A 301 -22.36 -8.03 1.72
CA ALA A 301 -23.56 -7.32 2.21
C ALA A 301 -24.86 -7.74 1.50
N ARG A 302 -24.80 -8.64 0.50
CA ARG A 302 -25.92 -9.07 -0.37
C ARG A 302 -26.48 -7.96 -1.26
N HIS A 303 -25.72 -6.92 -1.53
CA HIS A 303 -26.03 -5.87 -2.50
C HIS A 303 -25.50 -6.29 -3.88
N THR A 304 -26.12 -7.34 -4.45
CA THR A 304 -25.56 -8.04 -5.63
C THR A 304 -25.57 -7.17 -6.88
N ASP A 305 -26.58 -6.30 -7.05
CA ASP A 305 -26.65 -5.35 -8.17
C ASP A 305 -25.47 -4.36 -8.13
N ASP A 306 -25.21 -3.76 -6.97
CA ASP A 306 -24.08 -2.86 -6.78
C ASP A 306 -22.75 -3.57 -7.04
N ALA A 307 -22.65 -4.83 -6.61
CA ALA A 307 -21.45 -5.63 -6.83
C ALA A 307 -21.17 -5.87 -8.32
N ALA A 308 -22.20 -6.13 -9.12
CA ALA A 308 -22.07 -6.30 -10.56
C ALA A 308 -21.59 -4.99 -11.21
N VAL A 309 -22.26 -3.87 -10.91
CA VAL A 309 -21.90 -2.53 -11.45
C VAL A 309 -20.44 -2.17 -11.11
N LEU A 310 -20.00 -2.38 -9.87
CA LEU A 310 -18.65 -2.07 -9.43
C LEU A 310 -17.60 -2.96 -10.12
N ALA A 311 -17.90 -4.24 -10.33
CA ALA A 311 -16.99 -5.15 -11.02
C ALA A 311 -16.89 -4.84 -12.52
N ASP A 312 -18.00 -4.52 -13.19
CA ASP A 312 -18.01 -4.12 -14.59
C ASP A 312 -17.26 -2.80 -14.80
N GLU A 313 -17.41 -1.84 -13.87
CA GLU A 313 -16.64 -0.60 -13.90
C GLU A 313 -15.14 -0.88 -13.70
N ALA A 314 -14.76 -1.78 -12.80
CA ALA A 314 -13.37 -2.17 -12.60
C ALA A 314 -12.75 -2.75 -13.88
N ILE A 315 -13.49 -3.61 -14.61
CA ILE A 315 -13.06 -4.13 -15.93
C ILE A 315 -12.88 -3.01 -16.94
N SER A 316 -13.82 -2.06 -16.97
CA SER A 316 -13.76 -0.93 -17.90
C SER A 316 -12.52 -0.04 -17.67
N ILE A 317 -12.14 0.20 -16.41
CA ILE A 317 -10.98 1.03 -16.04
C ILE A 317 -9.66 0.27 -16.27
N GLU A 318 -9.65 -1.03 -16.01
CA GLU A 318 -8.42 -1.84 -16.07
C GLU A 318 -8.71 -3.25 -16.57
N PRO A 319 -8.78 -3.43 -17.90
CA PRO A 319 -9.04 -4.75 -18.50
C PRO A 319 -8.01 -5.83 -18.16
N GLN A 320 -6.80 -5.43 -17.73
CA GLN A 320 -5.74 -6.37 -17.31
C GLN A 320 -5.95 -6.95 -15.90
N LEU A 321 -6.94 -6.49 -15.15
CA LEU A 321 -7.21 -6.95 -13.80
C LEU A 321 -8.13 -8.18 -13.82
N GLU A 322 -7.56 -9.37 -14.01
CA GLU A 322 -8.31 -10.65 -14.15
C GLU A 322 -9.34 -10.86 -13.04
N SER A 323 -9.00 -10.50 -11.81
CA SER A 323 -9.89 -10.68 -10.66
C SER A 323 -11.20 -9.92 -10.76
N SER A 324 -11.28 -8.85 -11.57
CA SER A 324 -12.51 -8.08 -11.79
C SER A 324 -13.51 -8.85 -12.65
N TYR A 325 -13.04 -9.61 -13.65
CA TYR A 325 -13.90 -10.48 -14.45
C TYR A 325 -14.55 -11.58 -13.60
N TRP A 326 -13.76 -12.21 -12.72
CA TRP A 326 -14.31 -13.22 -11.81
C TRP A 326 -15.32 -12.62 -10.82
N ALA A 327 -15.13 -11.39 -10.38
CA ALA A 327 -16.09 -10.70 -9.53
C ALA A 327 -17.40 -10.41 -10.30
N ALA A 328 -17.31 -9.93 -11.54
CA ALA A 328 -18.47 -9.67 -12.41
C ALA A 328 -19.22 -10.95 -12.75
N ILE A 329 -18.53 -12.02 -13.17
CA ILE A 329 -19.15 -13.33 -13.44
C ILE A 329 -19.92 -13.80 -12.20
N ASN A 330 -19.31 -13.74 -11.02
CA ASN A 330 -19.96 -14.15 -9.77
C ASN A 330 -21.22 -13.33 -9.46
N ALA A 331 -21.15 -12.01 -9.62
CA ALA A 331 -22.30 -11.13 -9.36
C ALA A 331 -23.43 -11.39 -10.38
N HIS A 332 -23.13 -11.45 -11.67
CA HIS A 332 -24.12 -11.74 -12.70
C HIS A 332 -24.76 -13.13 -12.57
N VAL A 333 -23.98 -14.14 -12.17
CA VAL A 333 -24.53 -15.48 -11.89
C VAL A 333 -25.50 -15.45 -10.72
N LEU A 334 -25.20 -14.73 -9.64
CA LEU A 334 -26.10 -14.58 -8.49
C LEU A 334 -27.37 -13.82 -8.84
N LEU A 335 -27.31 -12.85 -9.75
CA LEU A 335 -28.47 -12.12 -10.31
C LEU A 335 -29.22 -12.92 -11.36
N GLN A 336 -28.76 -14.11 -11.74
CA GLN A 336 -29.28 -14.90 -12.85
C GLN A 336 -29.21 -14.18 -14.22
N HIS A 337 -28.35 -13.19 -14.34
CA HIS A 337 -28.03 -12.47 -15.57
C HIS A 337 -27.03 -13.28 -16.43
N TYR A 338 -27.41 -14.49 -16.82
CA TYR A 338 -26.52 -15.48 -17.44
C TYR A 338 -25.89 -15.03 -18.76
N SER A 339 -26.62 -14.24 -19.56
CA SER A 339 -26.06 -13.65 -20.79
C SER A 339 -24.87 -12.73 -20.49
N PHE A 340 -24.95 -11.89 -19.43
CA PHE A 340 -23.85 -11.05 -19.01
C PHE A 340 -22.68 -11.88 -18.44
N ALA A 341 -22.98 -12.91 -17.65
CA ALA A 341 -21.96 -13.81 -17.12
C ALA A 341 -21.18 -14.50 -18.24
N VAL A 342 -21.86 -15.00 -19.29
CA VAL A 342 -21.23 -15.60 -20.47
C VAL A 342 -20.40 -14.56 -21.26
N SER A 343 -20.97 -13.37 -21.50
CA SER A 343 -20.22 -12.30 -22.18
C SER A 343 -18.93 -11.93 -21.45
N THR A 344 -19.00 -11.78 -20.11
CA THR A 344 -17.84 -11.49 -19.28
C THR A 344 -16.83 -12.65 -19.30
N ALA A 345 -17.30 -13.90 -19.29
CA ALA A 345 -16.44 -15.08 -19.38
C ALA A 345 -15.67 -15.13 -20.72
N ARG A 346 -16.35 -14.84 -21.84
CA ARG A 346 -15.71 -14.73 -23.16
C ARG A 346 -14.64 -13.61 -23.18
N SER A 347 -15.00 -12.45 -22.64
CA SER A 347 -14.05 -11.33 -22.54
C SER A 347 -12.82 -11.68 -21.69
N LEU A 348 -13.00 -12.49 -20.64
CA LEU A 348 -11.89 -13.01 -19.83
C LEU A 348 -11.00 -13.96 -20.64
N GLU A 349 -11.61 -14.89 -21.42
CA GLU A 349 -10.87 -15.81 -22.30
C GLU A 349 -10.03 -15.04 -23.32
N ASP A 350 -10.66 -14.09 -24.02
CA ASP A 350 -10.02 -13.28 -25.06
C ASP A 350 -8.89 -12.40 -24.47
N GLN A 351 -9.15 -11.76 -23.33
CA GLN A 351 -8.19 -10.82 -22.74
C GLN A 351 -6.90 -11.50 -22.22
N PHE A 352 -7.03 -12.74 -21.72
CA PHE A 352 -5.92 -13.44 -21.05
C PHE A 352 -5.44 -14.67 -21.80
N ASP A 353 -5.91 -14.89 -23.03
CA ASP A 353 -5.60 -16.07 -23.86
C ASP A 353 -5.75 -17.38 -23.05
N LYS A 354 -6.91 -17.55 -22.43
CA LYS A 354 -7.24 -18.66 -21.54
C LYS A 354 -8.52 -19.35 -22.01
N SER A 355 -8.59 -20.67 -21.85
CA SER A 355 -9.85 -21.41 -21.95
C SER A 355 -10.44 -21.63 -20.57
N LEU A 356 -11.71 -21.27 -20.40
CA LEU A 356 -12.45 -21.54 -19.16
C LEU A 356 -13.15 -22.89 -19.30
N GLU A 357 -12.49 -23.94 -18.79
CA GLU A 357 -12.97 -25.30 -18.85
C GLU A 357 -14.30 -25.48 -18.10
N ARG A 358 -15.19 -26.31 -18.63
CA ARG A 358 -16.49 -26.63 -18.05
C ARG A 358 -16.41 -27.05 -16.58
N GLU A 359 -15.42 -27.85 -16.25
CA GLU A 359 -15.19 -28.34 -14.90
C GLU A 359 -14.94 -27.25 -13.85
N LEU A 360 -14.44 -26.08 -14.26
CA LEU A 360 -14.20 -24.95 -13.38
C LEU A 360 -15.49 -24.43 -12.75
N PHE A 361 -16.58 -24.44 -13.51
CA PHE A 361 -17.91 -24.01 -13.08
C PHE A 361 -18.68 -25.15 -12.40
N GLU A 362 -18.56 -26.38 -12.88
CA GLU A 362 -19.29 -27.53 -12.35
C GLU A 362 -18.84 -27.94 -10.94
N LYS A 363 -17.56 -27.73 -10.59
CA LYS A 363 -17.02 -28.06 -9.26
C LYS A 363 -17.57 -27.19 -8.12
N SER A 364 -18.19 -26.05 -8.43
CA SER A 364 -18.71 -25.12 -7.42
C SER A 364 -20.23 -25.07 -7.44
N GLY A 365 -20.86 -25.40 -6.32
CA GLY A 365 -22.31 -25.29 -6.16
C GLY A 365 -22.89 -23.90 -6.42
N ARG A 366 -22.06 -22.86 -6.36
CA ARG A 366 -22.43 -21.48 -6.70
C ARG A 366 -22.94 -21.35 -8.14
N TYR A 367 -22.37 -22.12 -9.06
CA TYR A 367 -22.71 -22.07 -10.49
C TYR A 367 -23.75 -23.11 -10.93
N ALA A 368 -24.35 -23.86 -9.99
CA ALA A 368 -25.23 -25.00 -10.31
C ALA A 368 -26.40 -24.66 -11.23
N ASN A 369 -26.99 -23.45 -11.13
CA ASN A 369 -28.03 -23.00 -12.02
C ASN A 369 -27.47 -22.41 -13.31
N PHE A 370 -26.31 -21.76 -13.25
CA PHE A 370 -25.65 -21.19 -14.41
C PHE A 370 -25.25 -22.25 -15.42
N VAL A 371 -24.64 -23.35 -14.99
CA VAL A 371 -24.21 -24.45 -15.88
C VAL A 371 -25.36 -25.21 -16.53
N LYS A 372 -26.59 -25.03 -16.05
CA LYS A 372 -27.83 -25.59 -16.63
C LYS A 372 -28.57 -24.58 -17.52
N SER A 373 -28.06 -23.37 -17.65
CA SER A 373 -28.72 -22.33 -18.42
C SER A 373 -28.46 -22.52 -19.92
N PRO A 374 -29.46 -22.20 -20.78
CA PRO A 374 -29.26 -22.25 -22.22
C PRO A 374 -28.09 -21.43 -22.72
N GLN A 375 -27.81 -20.30 -22.07
CA GLN A 375 -26.69 -19.41 -22.41
C GLN A 375 -25.32 -20.07 -22.18
N TYR A 376 -25.21 -20.82 -21.07
CA TYR A 376 -23.99 -21.56 -20.77
C TYR A 376 -23.79 -22.74 -21.72
N GLU A 377 -24.86 -23.51 -21.97
CA GLU A 377 -24.82 -24.65 -22.89
C GLU A 377 -24.44 -24.22 -24.32
N GLN A 378 -25.04 -23.12 -24.80
CA GLN A 378 -24.66 -22.54 -26.10
C GLN A 378 -23.20 -22.14 -26.14
N TRP A 379 -22.71 -21.43 -25.11
CA TRP A 379 -21.31 -21.00 -25.03
C TRP A 379 -20.32 -22.19 -25.05
N GLN A 380 -20.65 -23.29 -24.36
CA GLN A 380 -19.78 -24.47 -24.35
C GLN A 380 -19.82 -25.20 -25.71
N ALA A 381 -20.98 -25.28 -26.36
CA ALA A 381 -21.13 -25.91 -27.67
C ALA A 381 -20.37 -25.14 -28.79
N GLU A 382 -20.16 -23.85 -28.64
CA GLU A 382 -19.37 -23.04 -29.59
C GLU A 382 -17.87 -23.30 -29.49
N LYS A 383 -17.41 -23.96 -28.42
CA LYS A 383 -15.98 -24.32 -28.21
C LYS A 383 -15.62 -25.72 -28.71
N GLU A 384 -16.63 -26.59 -28.89
CA GLU A 384 -16.47 -27.94 -29.44
C GLU A 384 -16.43 -27.90 -30.99
#